data_e16e957349b8013f5136f471ad098677
#
_entry.id   e16e957349b8013f5136f471ad098677
#
_cell.length_a   1.000
_cell.length_b   1.000
_cell.length_c   1.000
_cell.angle_alpha   90.00
_cell.angle_beta   90.00
_cell.angle_gamma   90.00
#
_symmetry.space_group_name_H-M   'P 1'
#
loop_
_entity.id
_entity.type
_entity.pdbx_description
1 polymer ?
#
loop_
_entity_poly.entity_id
_entity_poly.type
_entity_poly.pdbx_seq_one_letter_code
_entity_poly.pdbx_strand_id
1 'polypeptide(L)'
;TKDIGYLLSMIEPELRQRYDYSNIKKVYEEYTGENIDDRKTIDEINKLWGGKDVLILVPGSTISTYERQINSFIDNNDVIVISVNFVSAYKDSWAFYGNKKRYENDIRVDKSQNVVVTSNIEPRGKNSLRVNYHTLLNNTHELSDNSTMMLLNMVRKLNTQKIFIAGFDGFDKNKRNNFVDESFQEQRHNAASYDKVNREISVMLDEFAESISEKCV
;
A
#
# COMPACT_ATOMS: atom_id res chain seq x y z
N THR A 1 17.01 16.67 -4.90
CA THR A 1 17.37 15.28 -4.56
C THR A 1 18.86 15.18 -4.46
N LYS A 2 19.39 14.77 -3.29
CA LYS A 2 20.83 14.52 -3.18
C LYS A 2 21.15 13.29 -4.00
N ASP A 3 22.10 13.40 -4.92
CA ASP A 3 22.58 12.28 -5.71
C ASP A 3 23.02 11.14 -4.77
N ILE A 4 22.68 9.89 -5.13
CA ILE A 4 23.09 8.70 -4.36
C ILE A 4 24.62 8.62 -4.25
N GLY A 5 25.36 9.10 -5.27
CA GLY A 5 26.81 9.22 -5.22
C GLY A 5 27.28 10.13 -4.10
N TYR A 6 26.59 11.26 -3.86
CA TYR A 6 26.89 12.15 -2.75
C TYR A 6 26.62 11.49 -1.39
N LEU A 7 25.49 10.78 -1.23
CA LEU A 7 25.18 10.07 0.00
C LEU A 7 26.22 8.98 0.32
N LEU A 8 26.63 8.22 -0.70
CA LEU A 8 27.67 7.21 -0.53
C LEU A 8 29.06 7.80 -0.25
N SER A 9 29.32 9.03 -0.74
CA SER A 9 30.57 9.74 -0.44
C SER A 9 30.72 10.12 1.03
N MET A 10 29.60 10.17 1.78
CA MET A 10 29.59 10.46 3.21
C MET A 10 29.84 9.20 4.07
N ILE A 11 29.84 8.02 3.48
CA ILE A 11 30.14 6.77 4.18
C ILE A 11 31.66 6.61 4.25
N GLU A 12 32.16 6.23 5.44
CA GLU A 12 33.61 6.00 5.64
C GLU A 12 34.18 4.98 4.64
N PRO A 13 35.42 5.20 4.14
CA PRO A 13 36.03 4.37 3.10
C PRO A 13 36.04 2.87 3.40
N GLU A 14 36.28 2.48 4.66
CA GLU A 14 36.30 1.08 5.08
C GLU A 14 34.90 0.43 4.97
N LEU A 15 33.85 1.21 5.17
CA LEU A 15 32.46 0.75 5.05
C LEU A 15 32.03 0.68 3.59
N ARG A 16 32.54 1.58 2.72
CA ARG A 16 32.22 1.59 1.28
C ARG A 16 32.62 0.28 0.58
N GLN A 17 33.73 -0.32 0.99
CA GLN A 17 34.21 -1.59 0.42
C GLN A 17 33.26 -2.76 0.71
N ARG A 18 32.37 -2.63 1.68
CA ARG A 18 31.37 -3.66 2.05
C ARG A 18 30.07 -3.56 1.26
N TYR A 19 29.91 -2.50 0.47
CA TYR A 19 28.67 -2.26 -0.28
C TYR A 19 28.87 -2.44 -1.77
N ASP A 20 28.01 -3.23 -2.39
CA ASP A 20 27.88 -3.29 -3.83
C ASP A 20 27.12 -2.04 -4.33
N TYR A 21 27.88 -1.10 -4.90
CA TYR A 21 27.33 0.15 -5.44
C TYR A 21 26.26 -0.09 -6.50
N SER A 22 26.47 -1.08 -7.39
CA SER A 22 25.52 -1.38 -8.46
C SER A 22 24.20 -1.86 -7.91
N ASN A 23 24.23 -2.68 -6.87
CA ASN A 23 23.03 -3.15 -6.20
C ASN A 23 22.31 -2.03 -5.44
N ILE A 24 23.05 -1.17 -4.74
CA ILE A 24 22.47 0.00 -4.04
C ILE A 24 21.81 0.94 -5.04
N LYS A 25 22.46 1.23 -6.17
CA LYS A 25 21.91 2.06 -7.23
C LYS A 25 20.62 1.46 -7.79
N LYS A 26 20.61 0.17 -8.09
CA LYS A 26 19.43 -0.54 -8.58
C LYS A 26 18.26 -0.45 -7.59
N VAL A 27 18.50 -0.72 -6.31
CA VAL A 27 17.47 -0.62 -5.26
C VAL A 27 16.95 0.81 -5.16
N TYR A 28 17.83 1.80 -5.19
CA TYR A 28 17.42 3.21 -5.19
C TYR A 28 16.50 3.54 -6.37
N GLU A 29 16.88 3.14 -7.59
CA GLU A 29 16.07 3.35 -8.81
C GLU A 29 14.71 2.64 -8.73
N GLU A 30 14.66 1.42 -8.15
CA GLU A 30 13.40 0.70 -7.91
C GLU A 30 12.46 1.50 -6.98
N TYR A 31 12.97 2.08 -5.91
CA TYR A 31 12.16 2.84 -4.94
C TYR A 31 11.82 4.25 -5.42
N THR A 32 12.68 4.92 -6.19
CA THR A 32 12.38 6.23 -6.77
C THR A 32 11.45 6.13 -7.97
N GLY A 33 11.44 5.00 -8.68
CA GLY A 33 10.56 4.76 -9.82
C GLY A 33 10.71 5.76 -10.95
N GLU A 34 11.92 6.30 -11.18
CA GLU A 34 12.18 7.36 -12.17
C GLU A 34 11.69 7.03 -13.58
N ASN A 35 11.62 5.73 -13.93
CA ASN A 35 11.16 5.26 -15.23
C ASN A 35 9.65 4.94 -15.29
N ILE A 36 8.88 5.24 -14.24
CA ILE A 36 7.45 4.94 -14.18
C ILE A 36 6.65 6.22 -14.36
N ASP A 37 5.86 6.26 -15.42
CA ASP A 37 4.90 7.33 -15.67
C ASP A 37 3.59 7.07 -14.91
N ASP A 38 3.49 7.60 -13.70
CA ASP A 38 2.31 7.49 -12.85
C ASP A 38 1.02 7.98 -13.55
N ARG A 39 1.11 9.01 -14.40
CA ARG A 39 -0.06 9.56 -15.09
C ARG A 39 -0.70 8.50 -15.96
N LYS A 40 0.12 7.79 -16.75
CA LYS A 40 -0.36 6.74 -17.62
C LYS A 40 -1.02 5.61 -16.84
N THR A 41 -0.41 5.18 -15.73
CA THR A 41 -0.97 4.14 -14.87
C THR A 41 -2.25 4.59 -14.19
N ILE A 42 -2.31 5.81 -13.68
CA ILE A 42 -3.53 6.38 -13.07
C ILE A 42 -4.65 6.50 -14.10
N ASP A 43 -4.36 6.93 -15.32
CA ASP A 43 -5.35 7.00 -16.42
C ASP A 43 -5.89 5.60 -16.79
N GLU A 44 -5.02 4.58 -16.76
CA GLU A 44 -5.44 3.19 -17.01
C GLU A 44 -6.33 2.67 -15.88
N ILE A 45 -5.98 2.90 -14.61
CA ILE A 45 -6.81 2.56 -13.46
C ILE A 45 -8.18 3.28 -13.55
N ASN A 46 -8.19 4.56 -13.87
CA ASN A 46 -9.44 5.32 -14.03
C ASN A 46 -10.35 4.74 -15.11
N LYS A 47 -9.80 4.26 -16.23
CA LYS A 47 -10.58 3.57 -17.27
C LYS A 47 -11.14 2.23 -16.78
N LEU A 48 -10.35 1.45 -16.05
CA LEU A 48 -10.74 0.14 -15.52
C LEU A 48 -11.78 0.25 -14.40
N TRP A 49 -11.66 1.24 -13.53
CA TRP A 49 -12.55 1.40 -12.38
C TRP A 49 -13.79 2.27 -12.68
N GLY A 50 -13.78 3.04 -13.79
CA GLY A 50 -14.96 3.72 -14.32
C GLY A 50 -15.59 4.76 -13.40
N GLY A 51 -14.83 5.32 -12.45
CA GLY A 51 -15.35 6.30 -11.48
C GLY A 51 -16.25 5.69 -10.39
N LYS A 52 -16.19 4.38 -10.18
CA LYS A 52 -16.94 3.68 -9.13
C LYS A 52 -16.44 4.03 -7.73
N ASP A 53 -17.27 3.75 -6.74
CA ASP A 53 -16.88 3.71 -5.34
C ASP A 53 -15.81 2.64 -5.10
N VAL A 54 -14.97 2.82 -4.08
CA VAL A 54 -13.89 1.88 -3.74
C VAL A 54 -14.04 1.37 -2.32
N LEU A 55 -14.02 0.06 -2.15
CA LEU A 55 -13.91 -0.61 -0.84
C LEU A 55 -12.49 -1.14 -0.65
N ILE A 56 -11.78 -0.59 0.32
CA ILE A 56 -10.44 -1.01 0.71
C ILE A 56 -10.53 -2.02 1.85
N LEU A 57 -9.95 -3.21 1.64
CA LEU A 57 -9.85 -4.26 2.64
C LEU A 57 -8.44 -4.30 3.22
N VAL A 58 -8.33 -4.04 4.52
CA VAL A 58 -7.07 -4.08 5.28
C VAL A 58 -7.09 -5.32 6.18
N PRO A 59 -5.99 -6.06 6.40
CA PRO A 59 -6.00 -7.38 7.05
C PRO A 59 -6.16 -7.35 8.58
N GLY A 60 -6.95 -6.44 9.13
CA GLY A 60 -7.28 -6.37 10.55
C GLY A 60 -8.42 -7.32 10.97
N SER A 61 -8.67 -7.44 12.26
CA SER A 61 -9.63 -8.37 12.86
C SER A 61 -11.07 -8.14 12.45
N THR A 62 -11.42 -6.89 12.19
CA THR A 62 -12.79 -6.49 11.83
C THR A 62 -13.23 -7.04 10.47
N ILE A 63 -12.31 -7.42 9.58
CA ILE A 63 -12.67 -8.13 8.34
C ILE A 63 -13.44 -9.41 8.66
N SER A 64 -12.94 -10.24 9.58
CA SER A 64 -13.60 -11.48 9.95
C SER A 64 -14.85 -11.25 10.80
N THR A 65 -14.80 -10.24 11.70
CA THR A 65 -15.93 -9.92 12.60
C THR A 65 -17.15 -9.41 11.80
N TYR A 66 -16.92 -8.62 10.76
CA TYR A 66 -17.97 -8.01 9.94
C TYR A 66 -18.09 -8.60 8.54
N GLU A 67 -17.62 -9.84 8.35
CA GLU A 67 -17.61 -10.50 7.04
C GLU A 67 -19.01 -10.49 6.37
N ARG A 68 -20.08 -10.77 7.13
CA ARG A 68 -21.44 -10.76 6.57
C ARG A 68 -21.88 -9.38 6.09
N GLN A 69 -21.53 -8.32 6.84
CA GLN A 69 -21.84 -6.94 6.47
C GLN A 69 -21.03 -6.52 5.23
N ILE A 70 -19.76 -6.90 5.17
CA ILE A 70 -18.88 -6.64 4.01
C ILE A 70 -19.45 -7.34 2.77
N ASN A 71 -19.82 -8.62 2.88
CA ASN A 71 -20.43 -9.37 1.78
C ASN A 71 -21.72 -8.71 1.30
N SER A 72 -22.63 -8.39 2.23
CA SER A 72 -23.88 -7.69 1.90
C SER A 72 -23.64 -6.33 1.26
N PHE A 73 -22.61 -5.60 1.70
CA PHE A 73 -22.26 -4.32 1.09
C PHE A 73 -21.79 -4.49 -0.36
N ILE A 74 -20.90 -5.46 -0.62
CA ILE A 74 -20.38 -5.76 -1.96
C ILE A 74 -21.52 -6.22 -2.90
N ASP A 75 -22.40 -7.10 -2.41
CA ASP A 75 -23.52 -7.64 -3.21
C ASP A 75 -24.56 -6.57 -3.59
N ASN A 76 -24.71 -5.52 -2.79
CA ASN A 76 -25.73 -4.47 -3.01
C ASN A 76 -25.16 -3.17 -3.60
N ASN A 77 -23.84 -3.08 -3.86
CA ASN A 77 -23.22 -1.87 -4.38
C ASN A 77 -22.26 -2.19 -5.53
N ASP A 78 -22.24 -1.33 -6.53
CA ASP A 78 -21.28 -1.43 -7.64
C ASP A 78 -19.96 -0.77 -7.23
N VAL A 79 -19.13 -1.53 -6.49
CA VAL A 79 -17.87 -1.03 -5.93
C VAL A 79 -16.66 -1.79 -6.45
N ILE A 80 -15.54 -1.11 -6.57
CA ILE A 80 -14.24 -1.75 -6.75
C ILE A 80 -13.74 -2.23 -5.38
N VAL A 81 -13.49 -3.52 -5.25
CA VAL A 81 -12.89 -4.11 -4.05
C VAL A 81 -11.38 -4.20 -4.24
N ILE A 82 -10.60 -3.61 -3.34
CA ILE A 82 -9.15 -3.69 -3.35
C ILE A 82 -8.60 -4.02 -1.96
N SER A 83 -7.76 -5.05 -1.87
CA SER A 83 -7.12 -5.49 -0.63
C SER A 83 -5.68 -4.98 -0.53
N VAL A 84 -5.19 -4.75 0.69
CA VAL A 84 -3.84 -4.23 0.95
C VAL A 84 -2.91 -5.35 1.42
N ASN A 85 -1.89 -5.65 0.63
CA ASN A 85 -0.87 -6.66 0.89
C ASN A 85 -1.42 -8.09 1.08
N PHE A 86 -2.54 -8.40 0.47
CA PHE A 86 -3.07 -9.77 0.34
C PHE A 86 -4.05 -9.86 -0.83
N VAL A 87 -4.33 -11.08 -1.28
CA VAL A 87 -5.37 -11.37 -2.27
C VAL A 87 -6.65 -11.71 -1.53
N SER A 88 -7.73 -10.97 -1.80
CA SER A 88 -9.05 -11.26 -1.24
C SER A 88 -9.74 -12.41 -1.99
N ALA A 89 -10.77 -13.01 -1.37
CA ALA A 89 -11.57 -14.07 -1.98
C ALA A 89 -12.68 -13.54 -2.93
N TYR A 90 -12.86 -12.22 -3.02
CA TYR A 90 -13.91 -11.63 -3.85
C TYR A 90 -13.53 -11.70 -5.33
N LYS A 91 -14.51 -12.10 -6.14
CA LYS A 91 -14.35 -12.17 -7.58
C LYS A 91 -14.05 -10.78 -8.16
N ASP A 92 -13.18 -10.74 -9.16
CA ASP A 92 -12.78 -9.54 -9.89
C ASP A 92 -12.19 -8.42 -8.99
N SER A 93 -11.80 -8.77 -7.74
CA SER A 93 -11.13 -7.85 -6.84
C SER A 93 -9.70 -7.55 -7.27
N TRP A 94 -9.20 -6.43 -6.76
CA TRP A 94 -7.83 -6.00 -6.92
C TRP A 94 -7.02 -6.28 -5.65
N ALA A 95 -5.71 -6.37 -5.77
CA ALA A 95 -4.80 -6.36 -4.64
C ALA A 95 -3.72 -5.29 -4.85
N PHE A 96 -3.46 -4.49 -3.82
CA PHE A 96 -2.38 -3.50 -3.79
C PHE A 96 -1.24 -4.01 -2.92
N TYR A 97 -0.03 -3.94 -3.45
CA TYR A 97 1.18 -4.27 -2.69
C TYR A 97 2.18 -3.12 -2.71
N GLY A 98 2.37 -2.51 -1.54
CA GLY A 98 3.47 -1.57 -1.26
C GLY A 98 4.67 -2.27 -0.62
N ASN A 99 4.51 -3.50 -0.11
CA ASN A 99 5.54 -4.26 0.59
C ASN A 99 6.03 -5.43 -0.26
N LYS A 100 7.27 -5.34 -0.75
CA LYS A 100 7.91 -6.34 -1.62
C LYS A 100 7.91 -7.73 -0.99
N LYS A 101 8.30 -7.85 0.28
CA LYS A 101 8.37 -9.14 0.99
C LYS A 101 7.00 -9.82 1.09
N ARG A 102 5.93 -9.05 1.31
CA ARG A 102 4.57 -9.59 1.35
C ARG A 102 4.12 -10.08 -0.01
N TYR A 103 4.40 -9.31 -1.07
CA TYR A 103 4.11 -9.72 -2.44
C TYR A 103 4.84 -11.01 -2.84
N GLU A 104 6.13 -11.09 -2.55
CA GLU A 104 6.96 -12.26 -2.91
C GLU A 104 6.52 -13.53 -2.19
N ASN A 105 6.03 -13.40 -0.94
CA ASN A 105 5.60 -14.53 -0.12
C ASN A 105 4.11 -14.90 -0.27
N ASP A 106 3.29 -14.05 -0.89
CA ASP A 106 1.88 -14.37 -1.11
C ASP A 106 1.71 -15.31 -2.29
N ILE A 107 1.50 -16.59 -2.00
CA ILE A 107 1.29 -17.65 -3.00
C ILE A 107 -0.02 -17.51 -3.78
N ARG A 108 -0.97 -16.69 -3.28
CA ARG A 108 -2.26 -16.44 -3.94
C ARG A 108 -2.13 -15.47 -5.11
N VAL A 109 -1.05 -14.70 -5.18
CA VAL A 109 -0.76 -13.82 -6.33
C VAL A 109 -0.34 -14.69 -7.50
N ASP A 110 -1.25 -14.94 -8.39
CA ASP A 110 -1.03 -15.68 -9.62
C ASP A 110 -1.11 -14.78 -10.86
N LYS A 111 -0.99 -15.38 -12.05
CA LYS A 111 -0.99 -14.66 -13.32
C LYS A 111 -2.34 -14.07 -13.70
N SER A 112 -3.44 -14.48 -13.07
CA SER A 112 -4.80 -14.03 -13.38
C SER A 112 -5.28 -12.90 -12.47
N GLN A 113 -4.61 -12.69 -11.34
CA GLN A 113 -5.00 -11.69 -10.35
C GLN A 113 -4.79 -10.26 -10.86
N ASN A 114 -5.78 -9.40 -10.64
CA ASN A 114 -5.64 -7.96 -10.84
C ASN A 114 -4.82 -7.35 -9.70
N VAL A 115 -3.66 -6.81 -10.02
CA VAL A 115 -2.72 -6.33 -8.99
C VAL A 115 -2.21 -4.94 -9.34
N VAL A 116 -2.14 -4.08 -8.34
CA VAL A 116 -1.35 -2.84 -8.39
C VAL A 116 -0.15 -3.00 -7.46
N VAL A 117 1.04 -2.83 -8.00
CA VAL A 117 2.29 -2.92 -7.23
C VAL A 117 3.06 -1.60 -7.31
N THR A 118 3.87 -1.34 -6.30
CA THR A 118 4.79 -0.19 -6.31
C THR A 118 6.08 -0.50 -7.10
N SER A 119 6.80 0.53 -7.50
CA SER A 119 7.99 0.44 -8.38
C SER A 119 9.11 -0.48 -7.88
N ASN A 120 9.19 -0.70 -6.56
CA ASN A 120 10.15 -1.62 -5.94
C ASN A 120 9.77 -3.10 -6.04
N ILE A 121 8.64 -3.42 -6.69
CA ILE A 121 8.12 -4.78 -6.85
C ILE A 121 8.09 -5.13 -8.33
N GLU A 122 8.67 -6.27 -8.69
CA GLU A 122 8.54 -6.82 -10.05
C GLU A 122 7.26 -7.65 -10.14
N PRO A 123 6.29 -7.26 -10.99
CA PRO A 123 5.00 -7.95 -11.07
C PRO A 123 5.12 -9.33 -11.72
N ARG A 124 4.37 -10.32 -11.20
CA ARG A 124 4.37 -11.70 -11.70
C ARG A 124 3.32 -11.97 -12.78
N GLY A 125 2.31 -11.11 -12.92
CA GLY A 125 1.15 -11.35 -13.77
C GLY A 125 0.98 -10.33 -14.90
N LYS A 126 0.17 -10.70 -15.90
CA LYS A 126 -0.15 -9.81 -17.02
C LYS A 126 -1.13 -8.70 -16.65
N ASN A 127 -1.97 -8.93 -15.64
CA ASN A 127 -2.96 -7.98 -15.15
C ASN A 127 -2.38 -7.13 -13.99
N SER A 128 -1.13 -6.74 -14.13
CA SER A 128 -0.43 -5.99 -13.09
C SER A 128 -0.15 -4.58 -13.56
N LEU A 129 -0.54 -3.61 -12.74
CA LEU A 129 -0.25 -2.20 -12.93
C LEU A 129 0.84 -1.78 -11.95
N ARG A 130 1.71 -0.90 -12.37
CA ARG A 130 2.87 -0.47 -11.57
C ARG A 130 2.82 1.03 -11.35
N VAL A 131 2.92 1.45 -10.09
CA VAL A 131 2.94 2.85 -9.66
C VAL A 131 4.26 3.20 -8.99
N ASN A 132 4.64 4.46 -9.04
CA ASN A 132 5.87 4.91 -8.41
C ASN A 132 5.73 4.90 -6.88
N TYR A 133 6.59 4.15 -6.20
CA TYR A 133 6.64 4.03 -4.75
C TYR A 133 6.80 5.41 -4.08
N HIS A 134 7.75 6.21 -4.55
CA HIS A 134 8.09 7.49 -3.94
C HIS A 134 6.93 8.49 -3.97
N THR A 135 6.12 8.50 -5.02
CA THR A 135 5.00 9.44 -5.16
C THR A 135 3.80 9.11 -4.27
N LEU A 136 3.81 7.94 -3.64
CA LEU A 136 2.78 7.48 -2.71
C LEU A 136 3.18 7.65 -1.24
N LEU A 137 4.42 8.03 -0.95
CA LEU A 137 4.91 8.19 0.43
C LEU A 137 4.24 9.39 1.13
N ASN A 138 4.06 9.25 2.43
CA ASN A 138 3.68 10.33 3.33
C ASN A 138 4.94 10.98 3.92
N ASN A 139 5.64 11.77 3.13
CA ASN A 139 6.98 12.28 3.44
C ASN A 139 7.05 13.22 4.67
N THR A 140 5.92 13.68 5.18
CA THR A 140 5.81 14.52 6.38
C THR A 140 5.73 13.72 7.68
N HIS A 141 5.60 12.39 7.57
CA HIS A 141 5.41 11.47 8.70
C HIS A 141 6.58 10.49 8.83
N GLU A 142 6.85 10.04 10.06
CA GLU A 142 7.87 9.02 10.32
C GLU A 142 7.48 7.66 9.71
N LEU A 143 6.18 7.33 9.72
CA LEU A 143 5.62 6.13 9.09
C LEU A 143 5.24 6.42 7.63
N SER A 144 6.22 6.81 6.83
CA SER A 144 5.99 7.30 5.46
C SER A 144 5.46 6.24 4.49
N ASP A 145 5.75 4.95 4.71
CA ASP A 145 5.50 3.83 3.79
C ASP A 145 4.42 2.85 4.25
N ASN A 146 3.49 3.30 5.09
CA ASN A 146 2.33 2.47 5.42
C ASN A 146 1.53 2.16 4.15
N SER A 147 1.41 0.87 3.81
CA SER A 147 0.82 0.44 2.54
C SER A 147 -0.66 0.86 2.37
N THR A 148 -1.43 0.94 3.47
CA THR A 148 -2.81 1.43 3.40
C THR A 148 -2.84 2.92 3.06
N MET A 149 -1.99 3.71 3.69
CA MET A 149 -1.89 5.14 3.41
C MET A 149 -1.34 5.40 2.01
N MET A 150 -0.40 4.59 1.52
CA MET A 150 0.08 4.64 0.14
C MET A 150 -1.06 4.35 -0.86
N LEU A 151 -1.90 3.34 -0.59
CA LEU A 151 -3.08 3.07 -1.41
C LEU A 151 -4.06 4.25 -1.40
N LEU A 152 -4.33 4.85 -0.25
CA LEU A 152 -5.18 6.04 -0.15
C LEU A 152 -4.63 7.21 -0.97
N ASN A 153 -3.31 7.44 -0.91
CA ASN A 153 -2.64 8.45 -1.74
C ASN A 153 -2.77 8.18 -3.25
N MET A 154 -2.79 6.91 -3.66
CA MET A 154 -3.09 6.52 -5.04
C MET A 154 -4.55 6.81 -5.37
N VAL A 155 -5.50 6.33 -4.55
CA VAL A 155 -6.94 6.47 -4.79
C VAL A 155 -7.35 7.95 -4.85
N ARG A 156 -6.74 8.83 -4.06
CA ARG A 156 -6.97 10.28 -4.14
C ARG A 156 -6.68 10.88 -5.52
N LYS A 157 -5.80 10.24 -6.32
CA LYS A 157 -5.49 10.68 -7.70
C LYS A 157 -6.49 10.13 -8.72
N LEU A 158 -7.41 9.26 -8.32
CA LEU A 158 -8.41 8.64 -9.18
C LEU A 158 -9.73 9.44 -9.18
N ASN A 159 -10.58 9.12 -10.14
CA ASN A 159 -11.93 9.71 -10.28
C ASN A 159 -12.98 8.94 -9.45
N THR A 160 -12.61 8.42 -8.28
CA THR A 160 -13.52 7.70 -7.38
C THR A 160 -14.43 8.68 -6.64
N GLN A 161 -15.69 8.26 -6.36
CA GLN A 161 -16.65 9.11 -5.65
C GLN A 161 -16.55 8.93 -4.14
N LYS A 162 -16.61 7.69 -3.67
CA LYS A 162 -16.55 7.35 -2.24
C LYS A 162 -15.50 6.30 -1.97
N ILE A 163 -14.90 6.40 -0.79
CA ILE A 163 -13.92 5.44 -0.30
C ILE A 163 -14.45 4.84 0.99
N PHE A 164 -14.55 3.52 1.02
CA PHE A 164 -14.91 2.73 2.19
C PHE A 164 -13.70 1.92 2.63
N ILE A 165 -13.49 1.78 3.94
CA ILE A 165 -12.36 1.03 4.50
C ILE A 165 -12.89 0.05 5.51
N ALA A 166 -12.48 -1.22 5.41
CA ALA A 166 -12.76 -2.27 6.38
C ALA A 166 -11.47 -2.95 6.81
N GLY A 167 -11.38 -3.33 8.09
CA GLY A 167 -10.19 -4.02 8.60
C GLY A 167 -9.01 -3.12 8.95
N PHE A 168 -9.19 -1.82 9.07
CA PHE A 168 -8.12 -0.89 9.45
C PHE A 168 -8.15 -0.60 10.96
N ASP A 169 -7.90 -1.63 11.75
CA ASP A 169 -8.14 -1.66 13.19
C ASP A 169 -6.99 -1.06 14.03
N GLY A 170 -5.88 -0.69 13.40
CA GLY A 170 -4.64 -0.37 14.09
C GLY A 170 -3.91 -1.62 14.59
N PHE A 171 -2.91 -1.41 15.43
CA PHE A 171 -2.05 -2.46 15.99
C PHE A 171 -2.22 -2.57 17.50
N ASP A 172 -2.22 -3.81 18.02
CA ASP A 172 -2.32 -4.10 19.45
C ASP A 172 -1.29 -5.18 19.83
N LYS A 173 -0.55 -4.95 20.92
CA LYS A 173 0.45 -5.90 21.41
C LYS A 173 -0.17 -7.25 21.81
N ASN A 174 -1.39 -7.25 22.31
CA ASN A 174 -2.05 -8.41 22.90
C ASN A 174 -3.00 -9.10 21.92
N LYS A 175 -3.07 -8.63 20.66
CA LYS A 175 -3.96 -9.16 19.65
C LYS A 175 -3.19 -9.59 18.41
N ARG A 176 -3.81 -10.43 17.63
CA ARG A 176 -3.38 -10.74 16.28
C ARG A 176 -3.64 -9.51 15.40
N ASN A 177 -2.58 -8.98 14.78
CA ASN A 177 -2.63 -7.76 13.98
C ASN A 177 -2.81 -8.02 12.47
N ASN A 178 -2.71 -9.28 12.04
CA ASN A 178 -3.00 -9.68 10.67
C ASN A 178 -3.88 -10.94 10.70
N PHE A 179 -5.11 -10.81 10.22
CA PHE A 179 -6.10 -11.87 10.23
C PHE A 179 -6.16 -12.68 8.94
N VAL A 180 -5.44 -12.25 7.93
CA VAL A 180 -5.35 -12.97 6.64
C VAL A 180 -4.24 -14.01 6.65
N ASP A 181 -3.07 -13.65 7.19
CA ASP A 181 -1.90 -14.51 7.19
C ASP A 181 -1.06 -14.30 8.46
N GLU A 182 -0.90 -15.36 9.26
CA GLU A 182 -0.14 -15.33 10.51
C GLU A 182 1.36 -15.05 10.30
N SER A 183 1.91 -15.41 9.16
CA SER A 183 3.31 -15.15 8.83
C SER A 183 3.62 -13.66 8.68
N PHE A 184 2.60 -12.83 8.51
CA PHE A 184 2.70 -11.38 8.35
C PHE A 184 2.34 -10.60 9.61
N GLN A 185 2.32 -11.24 10.78
CA GLN A 185 2.11 -10.52 12.04
C GLN A 185 3.18 -9.45 12.24
N GLU A 186 2.73 -8.25 12.56
CA GLU A 186 3.62 -7.17 12.98
C GLU A 186 4.11 -7.50 14.39
N GLN A 187 5.40 -7.56 14.57
CA GLN A 187 6.04 -7.79 15.88
C GLN A 187 6.84 -6.56 16.26
N ARG A 188 6.38 -5.86 17.29
CA ARG A 188 7.09 -4.72 17.89
C ARG A 188 7.50 -5.06 19.32
N HIS A 189 8.62 -4.53 19.76
CA HIS A 189 9.24 -4.93 21.03
C HIS A 189 8.48 -4.44 22.27
N ASN A 190 7.66 -3.38 22.15
CA ASN A 190 6.92 -2.83 23.29
C ASN A 190 5.59 -2.19 22.90
N ALA A 191 4.68 -1.99 23.87
CA ALA A 191 3.37 -1.40 23.66
C ALA A 191 3.43 0.06 23.17
N ALA A 192 4.37 0.85 23.68
CA ALA A 192 4.53 2.26 23.28
C ALA A 192 4.84 2.41 21.79
N SER A 193 5.50 1.42 21.19
CA SER A 193 5.75 1.38 19.74
C SER A 193 4.47 1.18 18.92
N TYR A 194 3.50 0.39 19.40
CA TYR A 194 2.19 0.25 18.77
C TYR A 194 1.37 1.53 18.89
N ASP A 195 1.36 2.15 20.09
CA ASP A 195 0.65 3.40 20.33
C ASP A 195 1.18 4.55 19.45
N LYS A 196 2.51 4.61 19.25
CA LYS A 196 3.11 5.59 18.35
C LYS A 196 2.63 5.38 16.91
N VAL A 197 2.67 4.16 16.39
CA VAL A 197 2.24 3.84 15.04
C VAL A 197 0.76 4.15 14.86
N ASN A 198 -0.09 3.78 15.82
CA ASN A 198 -1.53 4.05 15.75
C ASN A 198 -1.84 5.55 15.73
N ARG A 199 -1.12 6.35 16.52
CA ARG A 199 -1.26 7.82 16.49
C ARG A 199 -0.85 8.41 15.13
N GLU A 200 0.29 7.98 14.58
CA GLU A 200 0.74 8.41 13.26
C GLU A 200 -0.30 8.08 12.18
N ILE A 201 -0.81 6.85 12.19
CA ILE A 201 -1.85 6.43 11.24
C ILE A 201 -3.13 7.26 11.40
N SER A 202 -3.55 7.54 12.64
CA SER A 202 -4.74 8.37 12.89
C SER A 202 -4.58 9.78 12.32
N VAL A 203 -3.43 10.42 12.58
CA VAL A 203 -3.15 11.75 12.02
C VAL A 203 -3.14 11.74 10.49
N MET A 204 -2.48 10.75 9.87
CA MET A 204 -2.48 10.62 8.42
C MET A 204 -3.88 10.40 7.82
N LEU A 205 -4.75 9.64 8.51
CA LEU A 205 -6.14 9.44 8.08
C LEU A 205 -6.96 10.73 8.17
N ASP A 206 -6.79 11.50 9.24
CA ASP A 206 -7.48 12.78 9.42
C ASP A 206 -7.05 13.78 8.32
N GLU A 207 -5.74 13.90 8.07
CA GLU A 207 -5.21 14.73 6.98
C GLU A 207 -5.71 14.27 5.60
N PHE A 208 -5.78 12.96 5.38
CA PHE A 208 -6.34 12.41 4.15
C PHE A 208 -7.82 12.79 4.01
N ALA A 209 -8.64 12.58 5.04
CA ALA A 209 -10.06 12.90 5.04
C ALA A 209 -10.32 14.40 4.77
N GLU A 210 -9.55 15.28 5.40
CA GLU A 210 -9.59 16.72 5.13
C GLU A 210 -9.25 17.03 3.67
N SER A 211 -8.22 16.39 3.12
CA SER A 211 -7.76 16.64 1.73
C SER A 211 -8.77 16.25 0.65
N ILE A 212 -9.67 15.27 0.95
CA ILE A 212 -10.71 14.85 0.00
C ILE A 212 -12.02 15.61 0.21
N SER A 213 -12.30 16.11 1.42
CA SER A 213 -13.53 16.89 1.70
C SER A 213 -13.58 18.19 0.89
N GLU A 214 -12.45 18.78 0.55
CA GLU A 214 -12.35 19.95 -0.32
C GLU A 214 -12.69 19.66 -1.79
N LYS A 215 -12.69 18.38 -2.21
CA LYS A 215 -13.05 17.95 -3.57
C LYS A 215 -14.51 17.56 -3.75
N CYS A 216 -15.27 17.48 -2.66
CA CYS A 216 -16.67 17.07 -2.64
C CYS A 216 -17.64 18.25 -2.47
N VAL A 217 -17.31 19.44 -2.98
CA VAL A 217 -18.18 20.62 -3.04
C VAL A 217 -18.77 20.77 -4.44
#